data_02c93657c8d7a4df8863ef460a6fa9f8
#
_entry.id   02c93657c8d7a4df8863ef460a6fa9f8
#
_cell.length_a   1.000
_cell.length_b   1.000
_cell.length_c   1.000
_cell.angle_alpha   90.00
_cell.angle_beta   90.00
_cell.angle_gamma   90.00
#
_symmetry.space_group_name_H-M   'P 1'
#
loop_
_entity.id
_entity.type
_entity.pdbx_description
1 polymer ?
#
loop_
_entity_poly.entity_id
_entity_poly.type
_entity_poly.pdbx_seq_one_letter_code
_entity_poly.pdbx_strand_id
1 'polypeptide(L)'
;MPLTLTSPAFAQLGRIPDRYAAAGADFSPPLLFAGVPAGTASLALVCDDPDAVSGVFDHFVLYNLSPATPGLPEGLPAVPRHADGSLSGLNGWGRLGYAGPQPPSGVHRYVFTLYALDAVLDLPPGAAKKDLLRAAKGHILASATLIGRYGRE
;
A
#
# COMPACT_ATOMS: atom_id res chain seq x y z
N MET A 1 -13.03 -4.08 17.78
CA MET A 1 -11.78 -4.64 17.24
C MET A 1 -11.13 -3.56 16.37
N PRO A 2 -9.87 -3.21 16.61
CA PRO A 2 -9.20 -2.21 15.77
C PRO A 2 -8.89 -2.74 14.37
N LEU A 3 -8.78 -1.84 13.42
CA LEU A 3 -8.30 -2.16 12.07
C LEU A 3 -6.86 -2.67 12.17
N THR A 4 -6.56 -3.77 11.49
CA THR A 4 -5.21 -4.33 11.44
C THR A 4 -4.78 -4.61 10.01
N LEU A 5 -3.47 -4.49 9.79
CA LEU A 5 -2.80 -4.80 8.52
C LEU A 5 -1.61 -5.69 8.83
N THR A 6 -1.62 -6.88 8.26
CA THR A 6 -0.53 -7.86 8.44
C THR A 6 -0.18 -8.50 7.11
N SER A 7 0.94 -9.22 7.09
CA SER A 7 1.33 -10.03 5.92
C SER A 7 1.72 -11.43 6.38
N PRO A 8 1.30 -12.49 5.65
CA PRO A 8 1.83 -13.83 5.90
C PRO A 8 3.29 -13.97 5.48
N ALA A 9 3.84 -13.02 4.72
CA ALA A 9 5.20 -13.10 4.19
C ALA A 9 6.26 -12.49 5.11
N PHE A 10 5.89 -11.51 5.96
CA PHE A 10 6.82 -10.89 6.90
C PHE A 10 6.07 -10.31 8.10
N ALA A 11 6.74 -10.29 9.24
CA ALA A 11 6.19 -9.73 10.48
C ALA A 11 6.44 -8.22 10.54
N GLN A 12 5.72 -7.54 11.44
CA GLN A 12 5.97 -6.14 11.76
C GLN A 12 7.45 -5.93 12.09
N LEU A 13 8.08 -4.99 11.42
CA LEU A 13 9.52 -4.67 11.51
C LEU A 13 10.44 -5.79 11.02
N GLY A 14 9.87 -6.84 10.43
CA GLY A 14 10.64 -7.94 9.84
C GLY A 14 11.18 -7.60 8.46
N ARG A 15 12.06 -8.46 7.98
CA ARG A 15 12.64 -8.29 6.64
C ARG A 15 11.63 -8.70 5.57
N ILE A 16 11.45 -7.84 4.57
CA ILE A 16 10.67 -8.16 3.39
C ILE A 16 11.46 -9.17 2.55
N PRO A 17 10.87 -10.33 2.17
CA PRO A 17 11.56 -11.30 1.31
C PRO A 17 11.93 -10.71 -0.06
N ASP A 18 13.03 -11.23 -0.62
CA ASP A 18 13.55 -10.78 -1.92
C ASP A 18 12.52 -10.88 -3.05
N ARG A 19 11.58 -11.80 -2.95
CA ARG A 19 10.50 -11.98 -3.92
C ARG A 19 9.71 -10.70 -4.18
N TYR A 20 9.60 -9.84 -3.17
CA TYR A 20 8.82 -8.60 -3.23
C TYR A 20 9.67 -7.36 -3.47
N ALA A 21 10.96 -7.54 -3.70
CA ALA A 21 11.89 -6.47 -3.99
C ALA A 21 12.12 -6.32 -5.49
N ALA A 22 12.60 -5.14 -5.91
CA ALA A 22 12.87 -4.84 -7.31
C ALA A 22 13.87 -5.81 -7.95
N ALA A 23 14.86 -6.28 -7.19
CA ALA A 23 15.87 -7.22 -7.68
C ALA A 23 15.34 -8.66 -7.77
N GLY A 24 14.21 -8.97 -7.16
CA GLY A 24 13.56 -10.28 -7.23
C GLY A 24 12.44 -10.29 -8.26
N ALA A 25 11.33 -10.95 -7.93
CA ALA A 25 10.17 -10.99 -8.81
C ALA A 25 9.41 -9.67 -8.86
N ASP A 26 9.68 -8.77 -7.93
CA ASP A 26 9.02 -7.46 -7.82
C ASP A 26 7.50 -7.57 -7.66
N PHE A 27 7.05 -8.61 -6.97
CA PHE A 27 5.64 -8.80 -6.69
C PHE A 27 5.21 -7.96 -5.49
N SER A 28 4.00 -7.40 -5.54
CA SER A 28 3.40 -6.84 -4.34
C SER A 28 3.20 -7.96 -3.32
N PRO A 29 3.44 -7.70 -2.02
CA PRO A 29 3.32 -8.75 -1.01
C PRO A 29 1.86 -9.10 -0.74
N PRO A 30 1.59 -10.33 -0.25
CA PRO A 30 0.28 -10.67 0.22
C PRO A 30 0.00 -9.93 1.52
N LEU A 31 -1.23 -9.42 1.68
CA LEU A 31 -1.64 -8.65 2.84
C LEU A 31 -2.97 -9.16 3.37
N LEU A 32 -3.17 -9.06 4.69
CA LEU A 32 -4.42 -9.41 5.35
C LEU A 32 -4.98 -8.19 6.08
N PHE A 33 -6.26 -7.97 5.94
CA PHE A 33 -7.01 -6.88 6.58
C PHE A 33 -7.99 -7.47 7.57
N ALA A 34 -8.09 -6.88 8.75
CA ALA A 34 -9.08 -7.27 9.75
C ALA A 34 -9.54 -6.05 10.55
N GLY A 35 -10.70 -6.15 11.17
CA GLY A 35 -11.22 -5.09 12.01
C GLY A 35 -11.72 -3.86 11.24
N VAL A 36 -12.17 -4.03 10.01
CA VAL A 36 -12.73 -2.92 9.22
C VAL A 36 -13.94 -2.35 9.95
N PRO A 37 -13.94 -1.04 10.31
CA PRO A 37 -15.03 -0.49 11.10
C PRO A 37 -16.35 -0.41 10.32
N ALA A 38 -17.45 -0.48 11.05
CA ALA A 38 -18.76 -0.24 10.47
C ALA A 38 -18.81 1.17 9.89
N GLY A 39 -19.53 1.35 8.78
CA GLY A 39 -19.58 2.63 8.09
C GLY A 39 -18.48 2.85 7.06
N THR A 40 -17.54 1.90 6.91
CA THR A 40 -16.52 1.97 5.88
C THR A 40 -17.15 1.79 4.50
N ALA A 41 -16.93 2.75 3.61
CA ALA A 41 -17.39 2.71 2.24
C ALA A 41 -16.31 2.20 1.28
N SER A 42 -15.03 2.46 1.60
CA SER A 42 -13.90 1.97 0.80
C SER A 42 -12.65 1.84 1.64
N LEU A 43 -11.68 1.05 1.12
CA LEU A 43 -10.36 0.93 1.69
C LEU A 43 -9.33 1.49 0.71
N ALA A 44 -8.24 2.04 1.25
CA ALA A 44 -7.09 2.49 0.47
C ALA A 44 -5.81 1.98 1.11
N LEU A 45 -4.83 1.66 0.28
CA LEU A 45 -3.53 1.15 0.73
C LEU A 45 -2.42 1.94 0.06
N VAL A 46 -1.46 2.40 0.86
CA VAL A 46 -0.23 3.01 0.35
C VAL A 46 0.98 2.33 0.96
N CYS A 47 2.06 2.30 0.21
CA CYS A 47 3.37 1.89 0.73
C CYS A 47 4.37 2.97 0.37
N ASP A 48 5.12 3.46 1.36
CA ASP A 48 6.17 4.44 1.09
C ASP A 48 7.46 4.11 1.87
N ASP A 49 8.55 4.73 1.42
CA ASP A 49 9.87 4.63 2.03
C ASP A 49 10.23 6.00 2.61
N PRO A 50 10.10 6.20 3.93
CA PRO A 50 10.48 7.47 4.56
C PRO A 50 11.99 7.67 4.69
N ASP A 51 12.78 6.65 4.40
CA ASP A 51 14.24 6.67 4.52
C ASP A 51 14.94 6.92 3.19
N ALA A 52 14.20 7.17 2.11
CA ALA A 52 14.76 7.45 0.81
C ALA A 52 15.59 8.74 0.83
N VAL A 53 16.66 8.78 0.01
CA VAL A 53 17.66 9.86 0.07
C VAL A 53 17.07 11.24 -0.17
N SER A 54 16.12 11.34 -1.11
CA SER A 54 15.52 12.63 -1.51
C SER A 54 14.18 12.91 -0.83
N GLY A 55 13.84 12.20 0.23
CA GLY A 55 12.58 12.32 0.94
C GLY A 55 11.71 11.09 0.75
N VAL A 56 10.47 11.15 1.21
CA VAL A 56 9.54 10.01 1.15
C VAL A 56 9.30 9.59 -0.30
N PHE A 57 9.51 8.31 -0.58
CA PHE A 57 9.31 7.75 -1.92
C PHE A 57 8.13 6.76 -1.89
N ASP A 58 7.19 6.92 -2.83
CA ASP A 58 5.98 6.12 -2.87
C ASP A 58 6.18 4.86 -3.71
N HIS A 59 5.91 3.69 -3.10
CA HIS A 59 6.09 2.39 -3.74
C HIS A 59 4.79 1.76 -4.22
N PHE A 60 3.65 2.12 -3.62
CA PHE A 60 2.36 1.51 -3.96
C PHE A 60 1.23 2.43 -3.57
N VAL A 61 0.26 2.61 -4.47
CA VAL A 61 -0.96 3.41 -4.22
C VAL A 61 -2.13 2.65 -4.81
N LEU A 62 -3.11 2.30 -3.96
CA LEU A 62 -4.28 1.51 -4.34
C LEU A 62 -5.48 2.05 -3.57
N TYR A 63 -6.61 2.26 -4.23
CA TYR A 63 -7.77 2.86 -3.58
C TYR A 63 -9.10 2.34 -4.14
N ASN A 64 -10.17 2.69 -3.45
CA ASN A 64 -11.54 2.26 -3.76
C ASN A 64 -11.69 0.73 -3.72
N LEU A 65 -10.98 0.08 -2.78
CA LEU A 65 -11.22 -1.32 -2.46
C LEU A 65 -12.56 -1.45 -1.72
N SER A 66 -13.27 -2.55 -1.96
CA SER A 66 -14.48 -2.86 -1.20
C SER A 66 -14.16 -2.99 0.30
N PRO A 67 -15.01 -2.48 1.20
CA PRO A 67 -14.81 -2.67 2.64
C PRO A 67 -14.87 -4.14 3.07
N ALA A 68 -15.39 -5.03 2.23
CA ALA A 68 -15.42 -6.47 2.48
C ALA A 68 -14.14 -7.19 2.04
N THR A 69 -13.18 -6.47 1.46
CA THR A 69 -11.91 -7.06 0.99
C THR A 69 -11.15 -7.62 2.19
N PRO A 70 -10.86 -8.95 2.23
CA PRO A 70 -10.18 -9.56 3.38
C PRO A 70 -8.67 -9.37 3.35
N GLY A 71 -8.13 -8.95 2.22
CA GLY A 71 -6.71 -8.80 2.00
C GLY A 71 -6.40 -8.75 0.52
N LEU A 72 -5.11 -8.82 0.18
CA LEU A 72 -4.65 -8.81 -1.19
C LEU A 72 -3.76 -10.02 -1.44
N PRO A 73 -3.90 -10.69 -2.59
CA PRO A 73 -2.93 -11.71 -2.99
C PRO A 73 -1.60 -11.05 -3.37
N GLU A 74 -0.53 -11.83 -3.39
CA GLU A 74 0.73 -11.33 -3.92
C GLU A 74 0.63 -11.09 -5.43
N GLY A 75 1.44 -10.17 -5.94
CA GLY A 75 1.59 -10.00 -7.38
C GLY A 75 0.40 -9.38 -8.08
N LEU A 76 -0.24 -8.37 -7.48
CA LEU A 76 -1.30 -7.65 -8.16
C LEU A 76 -0.79 -7.06 -9.47
N PRO A 77 -1.58 -7.14 -10.56
CA PRO A 77 -1.15 -6.60 -11.85
C PRO A 77 -1.08 -5.07 -11.82
N ALA A 78 -0.17 -4.49 -12.59
CA ALA A 78 -0.01 -3.05 -12.74
C ALA A 78 -1.01 -2.52 -13.78
N VAL A 79 -2.28 -2.55 -13.44
CA VAL A 79 -3.38 -2.13 -14.32
C VAL A 79 -4.11 -0.94 -13.69
N PRO A 80 -4.73 -0.05 -14.51
CA PRO A 80 -5.43 1.11 -13.94
C PRO A 80 -6.64 0.71 -13.10
N ARG A 81 -7.39 -0.30 -13.53
CA ARG A 81 -8.58 -0.78 -12.82
C ARG A 81 -8.51 -2.28 -12.68
N HIS A 82 -8.65 -2.77 -11.44
CA HIS A 82 -8.68 -4.19 -11.14
C HIS A 82 -10.09 -4.76 -11.34
N ALA A 83 -10.17 -6.10 -11.43
CA ALA A 83 -11.43 -6.79 -11.65
C ALA A 83 -12.47 -6.51 -10.56
N ASP A 84 -12.03 -6.23 -9.33
CA ASP A 84 -12.90 -5.91 -8.20
C ASP A 84 -13.38 -4.45 -8.19
N GLY A 85 -12.96 -3.64 -9.16
CA GLY A 85 -13.30 -2.23 -9.26
C GLY A 85 -12.33 -1.28 -8.56
N SER A 86 -11.36 -1.80 -7.83
CA SER A 86 -10.33 -0.95 -7.20
C SER A 86 -9.40 -0.35 -8.26
N LEU A 87 -8.75 0.75 -7.89
CA LEU A 87 -7.96 1.55 -8.81
C LEU A 87 -6.50 1.62 -8.35
N SER A 88 -5.58 1.50 -9.31
CA SER A 88 -4.16 1.73 -9.06
C SER A 88 -3.82 3.20 -9.23
N GLY A 89 -3.03 3.75 -8.31
CA GLY A 89 -2.41 5.05 -8.43
C GLY A 89 -0.99 4.95 -8.97
N LEU A 90 -0.33 6.09 -9.12
CA LEU A 90 1.05 6.17 -9.57
C LEU A 90 2.01 6.04 -8.39
N ASN A 91 3.04 5.22 -8.57
CA ASN A 91 4.18 5.17 -7.64
C ASN A 91 5.18 6.29 -7.95
N GLY A 92 6.26 6.36 -7.16
CA GLY A 92 7.26 7.42 -7.30
C GLY A 92 8.04 7.42 -8.62
N TRP A 93 7.97 6.33 -9.39
CA TRP A 93 8.53 6.27 -10.74
C TRP A 93 7.53 6.68 -11.82
N GLY A 94 6.35 7.16 -11.44
CA GLY A 94 5.32 7.56 -12.39
C GLY A 94 4.66 6.40 -13.11
N ARG A 95 4.67 5.20 -12.51
CA ARG A 95 4.07 3.99 -13.07
C ARG A 95 2.95 3.51 -12.16
N LEU A 96 1.98 2.81 -12.76
CA LEU A 96 0.88 2.21 -12.00
C LEU A 96 1.39 1.01 -11.19
N GLY A 97 0.82 0.86 -9.99
CA GLY A 97 0.99 -0.34 -9.19
C GLY A 97 2.21 -0.32 -8.29
N TYR A 98 2.60 -1.51 -7.89
CA TYR A 98 3.67 -1.73 -6.93
C TYR A 98 5.04 -1.68 -7.62
N ALA A 99 5.99 -1.01 -6.96
CA ALA A 99 7.40 -1.10 -7.28
C ALA A 99 8.14 -1.42 -5.98
N GLY A 100 8.85 -2.52 -5.94
CA GLY A 100 9.44 -3.05 -4.71
C GLY A 100 10.66 -2.29 -4.20
N PRO A 101 11.11 -2.64 -2.99
CA PRO A 101 12.30 -2.06 -2.39
C PRO A 101 13.52 -2.15 -3.29
N GLN A 102 14.24 -1.03 -3.38
CA GLN A 102 15.48 -0.93 -4.16
C GLN A 102 16.40 0.11 -3.49
N PRO A 103 16.74 -0.06 -2.19
CA PRO A 103 17.55 0.95 -1.52
C PRO A 103 18.96 0.96 -2.10
N PRO A 104 19.52 2.15 -2.40
CA PRO A 104 20.88 2.25 -2.94
C PRO A 104 21.93 1.87 -1.89
N SER A 105 21.63 2.05 -0.62
CA SER A 105 22.52 1.69 0.48
C SER A 105 21.73 1.56 1.78
N GLY A 106 22.24 0.73 2.69
CA GLY A 106 21.66 0.55 4.00
C GLY A 106 20.32 -0.16 4.00
N VAL A 107 19.68 -0.18 5.16
CA VAL A 107 18.36 -0.79 5.36
C VAL A 107 17.33 0.33 5.47
N HIS A 108 16.32 0.29 4.62
CA HIS A 108 15.21 1.23 4.64
C HIS A 108 13.96 0.57 5.21
N ARG A 109 13.08 1.40 5.77
CA ARG A 109 11.74 0.99 6.19
C ARG A 109 10.77 1.20 5.03
N TYR A 110 9.86 0.26 4.87
CA TYR A 110 8.76 0.34 3.89
C TYR A 110 7.46 0.28 4.67
N VAL A 111 6.76 1.41 4.71
CA VAL A 111 5.59 1.60 5.56
C VAL A 111 4.34 1.39 4.73
N PHE A 112 3.63 0.29 4.99
CA PHE A 112 2.33 0.01 4.41
C PHE A 112 1.28 0.60 5.33
N THR A 113 0.37 1.41 4.80
CA THR A 113 -0.73 2.00 5.57
C THR A 113 -2.05 1.66 4.89
N LEU A 114 -2.96 1.06 5.67
CA LEU A 114 -4.34 0.79 5.25
C LEU A 114 -5.24 1.83 5.88
N TYR A 115 -6.07 2.46 5.04
CA TYR A 115 -7.07 3.45 5.48
C TYR A 115 -8.46 2.89 5.27
N ALA A 116 -9.32 2.97 6.29
CA ALA A 116 -10.75 2.73 6.16
C ALA A 116 -11.44 4.10 6.03
N LEU A 117 -12.16 4.29 4.93
CA LEU A 117 -12.78 5.57 4.57
C LEU A 117 -14.29 5.45 4.57
N ASP A 118 -14.98 6.53 4.98
CA ASP A 118 -16.45 6.59 4.95
C ASP A 118 -17.00 7.03 3.59
N ALA A 119 -16.14 7.11 2.58
CA ALA A 119 -16.50 7.51 1.23
C ALA A 119 -15.76 6.66 0.20
N VAL A 120 -16.37 6.49 -0.97
CA VAL A 120 -15.67 6.05 -2.18
C VAL A 120 -15.08 7.32 -2.80
N LEU A 121 -13.80 7.29 -3.14
CA LEU A 121 -13.12 8.49 -3.61
C LEU A 121 -13.41 8.74 -5.09
N ASP A 122 -13.73 9.99 -5.41
CA ASP A 122 -13.94 10.44 -6.78
C ASP A 122 -12.61 10.80 -7.42
N LEU A 123 -11.82 9.77 -7.68
CA LEU A 123 -10.49 9.88 -8.30
C LEU A 123 -10.43 8.91 -9.48
N PRO A 124 -9.84 9.35 -10.60
CA PRO A 124 -9.54 8.42 -11.70
C PRO A 124 -8.37 7.51 -11.32
N PRO A 125 -8.12 6.44 -12.08
CA PRO A 125 -6.87 5.70 -11.96
C PRO A 125 -5.68 6.62 -12.19
N GLY A 126 -4.55 6.29 -11.55
CA GLY A 126 -3.32 7.05 -11.74
C GLY A 126 -3.15 8.25 -10.82
N ALA A 127 -3.96 8.37 -9.77
CA ALA A 127 -3.74 9.41 -8.77
C ALA A 127 -2.47 9.12 -7.98
N ALA A 128 -1.73 10.19 -7.63
CA ALA A 128 -0.59 10.06 -6.74
C ALA A 128 -1.05 9.97 -5.28
N LYS A 129 -0.16 9.53 -4.39
CA LYS A 129 -0.47 9.43 -2.95
C LYS A 129 -0.99 10.75 -2.39
N LYS A 130 -0.40 11.88 -2.78
CA LYS A 130 -0.84 13.21 -2.30
C LYS A 130 -2.29 13.51 -2.68
N ASP A 131 -2.71 13.10 -3.87
CA ASP A 131 -4.08 13.30 -4.33
C ASP A 131 -5.05 12.39 -3.58
N LEU A 132 -4.63 11.15 -3.33
CA LEU A 132 -5.38 10.20 -2.52
C LEU A 132 -5.59 10.74 -1.12
N LEU A 133 -4.54 11.18 -0.45
CA LEU A 133 -4.62 11.70 0.92
C LEU A 133 -5.44 12.99 1.01
N ARG A 134 -5.36 13.83 -0.02
CA ARG A 134 -6.20 15.05 -0.09
C ARG A 134 -7.68 14.69 -0.19
N ALA A 135 -8.02 13.74 -1.05
CA ALA A 135 -9.39 13.29 -1.21
C ALA A 135 -9.92 12.56 0.03
N ALA A 136 -9.05 11.85 0.75
CA ALA A 136 -9.39 11.11 1.96
C ALA A 136 -9.54 11.99 3.19
N LYS A 137 -9.06 13.23 3.16
CA LYS A 137 -9.08 14.13 4.32
C LYS A 137 -10.53 14.36 4.79
N GLY A 138 -10.77 14.13 6.07
CA GLY A 138 -12.09 14.24 6.67
C GLY A 138 -12.96 12.98 6.51
N HIS A 139 -12.44 11.94 5.83
CA HIS A 139 -13.16 10.70 5.58
C HIS A 139 -12.52 9.47 6.22
N ILE A 140 -11.39 9.63 6.93
CA ILE A 140 -10.67 8.51 7.51
C ILE A 140 -11.32 8.09 8.82
N LEU A 141 -11.86 6.87 8.85
CA LEU A 141 -12.45 6.28 10.06
C LEU A 141 -11.41 5.60 10.93
N ALA A 142 -10.41 4.96 10.29
CA ALA A 142 -9.34 4.24 10.97
C ALA A 142 -8.18 4.05 10.02
N SER A 143 -7.00 3.82 10.59
CA SER A 143 -5.82 3.44 9.82
C SER A 143 -5.01 2.39 10.58
N ALA A 144 -4.23 1.59 9.83
CA ALA A 144 -3.34 0.60 10.39
C ALA A 144 -2.06 0.56 9.57
N THR A 145 -0.94 0.29 10.21
CA THR A 145 0.36 0.26 9.54
C THR A 145 1.04 -1.08 9.72
N LEU A 146 1.81 -1.47 8.70
CA LEU A 146 2.73 -2.60 8.71
C LEU A 146 4.05 -2.09 8.15
N ILE A 147 5.12 -2.24 8.90
CA ILE A 147 6.45 -1.79 8.50
C ILE A 147 7.31 -3.01 8.20
N GLY A 148 7.83 -3.09 6.98
CA GLY A 148 8.84 -4.07 6.61
C GLY A 148 10.18 -3.37 6.39
N ARG A 149 11.27 -4.11 6.54
CA ARG A 149 12.63 -3.59 6.33
C ARG A 149 13.27 -4.34 5.18
N TYR A 150 14.09 -3.64 4.41
CA TYR A 150 14.82 -4.24 3.30
C TYR A 150 16.10 -3.47 3.04
N GLY A 151 17.13 -4.21 2.63
CA GLY A 151 18.41 -3.62 2.26
C GLY A 151 19.58 -4.43 2.78
N ARG A 152 20.77 -3.81 2.77
CA ARG A 152 22.02 -4.39 3.23
C ARG A 152 22.50 -3.64 4.46
N GLU A 153 22.84 -4.41 5.46
CA GLU A 153 23.47 -3.87 6.67
C GLU A 153 24.93 -3.50 6.45
#